data_a6796d52f1bf1be7e88659339ab42da0
#
_entry.id   a6796d52f1bf1be7e88659339ab42da0
#
_cell.length_a   1.000
_cell.length_b   1.000
_cell.length_c   1.000
_cell.angle_alpha   90.00
_cell.angle_beta   90.00
_cell.angle_gamma   90.00
#
_symmetry.space_group_name_H-M   'P 1'
#
loop_
_entity.id
_entity.type
_entity.pdbx_description
1 polymer ?
#
loop_
_entity_poly.entity_id
_entity_poly.type
_entity_poly.pdbx_seq_one_letter_code
_entity_poly.pdbx_strand_id
1 'polypeptide(L)'
;MNRRKKEAGTEKINIKKLSELSGFSAATVSNALNGKRGVNHETAQQILALAREYGYVPASRIQSIRLVTYRDSGEVFSDAPFFSDLIESIENESRRNGYETKLVNLYRREADYEQQVEDLLGDTSSAILLVGTELSEKDAKVFLTAQVPLVLLDCAFENLPFQCVLMENENAVAEAVRYLIAQGHTKIGYLYGSVRTRNFTCRANGYRRALLEQDLPIADSFQFEMPVSITGAYEAFGHLLDEGREMPTALFADNDMIALGAMQALQNHKYRVPEDISIIGFDDIAFSEVCAPGLTTIHVYKKELGQAAVRRLLELIREPGQAKMRIQVYNKLIERGSVARPRAE
;
A
#
# COMPACT_ATOMS: atom_id res chain seq x y z
N MET A 1 53.84 13.06 -8.93
CA MET A 1 53.34 13.68 -10.19
C MET A 1 52.15 12.89 -10.64
N ASN A 2 51.05 13.35 -10.63
CA ASN A 2 50.16 14.45 -10.83
C ASN A 2 48.76 13.90 -11.16
N ARG A 3 47.83 14.14 -10.25
CA ARG A 3 46.55 14.81 -10.43
C ARG A 3 45.92 14.69 -11.84
N ARG A 4 44.78 13.94 -11.90
CA ARG A 4 43.51 14.42 -12.43
C ARG A 4 42.42 13.34 -12.23
N LYS A 5 41.92 13.24 -10.99
CA LYS A 5 40.51 12.83 -10.80
C LYS A 5 39.68 14.08 -11.11
N LYS A 6 39.18 14.18 -12.33
CA LYS A 6 38.19 15.16 -12.72
C LYS A 6 36.82 14.67 -12.23
N GLU A 7 36.18 15.52 -11.49
CA GLU A 7 34.78 15.46 -11.09
C GLU A 7 33.92 15.08 -12.27
N ALA A 8 33.34 13.86 -12.26
CA ALA A 8 32.26 13.47 -13.15
C ALA A 8 30.99 14.10 -12.60
N GLY A 9 30.66 15.30 -13.08
CA GLY A 9 29.30 15.80 -13.01
C GLY A 9 28.38 14.75 -13.57
N THR A 10 27.22 14.55 -12.96
CA THR A 10 26.13 13.65 -13.37
C THR A 10 25.57 14.06 -14.72
N GLU A 11 26.31 13.76 -15.80
CA GLU A 11 25.82 13.92 -17.16
C GLU A 11 24.72 12.89 -17.41
N LYS A 12 23.51 13.37 -17.70
CA LYS A 12 22.31 12.53 -17.96
C LYS A 12 22.65 11.56 -19.11
N ILE A 13 22.66 10.25 -18.84
CA ILE A 13 22.90 9.23 -19.84
C ILE A 13 21.77 9.26 -20.88
N ASN A 14 22.14 9.43 -22.14
CA ASN A 14 21.23 9.47 -23.27
C ASN A 14 21.80 8.62 -24.44
N ILE A 15 21.03 8.46 -25.50
CA ILE A 15 21.44 7.68 -26.69
C ILE A 15 22.79 8.16 -27.26
N LYS A 16 23.03 9.48 -27.24
CA LYS A 16 24.28 10.06 -27.72
C LYS A 16 25.46 9.62 -26.85
N LYS A 17 25.30 9.66 -25.53
CA LYS A 17 26.33 9.21 -24.58
C LYS A 17 26.60 7.72 -24.67
N LEU A 18 25.54 6.90 -24.85
CA LEU A 18 25.69 5.46 -25.09
C LEU A 18 26.37 5.18 -26.42
N SER A 19 26.13 5.97 -27.45
CA SER A 19 26.85 5.89 -28.73
C SER A 19 28.34 6.16 -28.54
N GLU A 20 28.71 7.20 -27.80
CA GLU A 20 30.09 7.53 -27.46
C GLU A 20 30.79 6.41 -26.68
N LEU A 21 30.10 5.84 -25.70
CA LEU A 21 30.63 4.78 -24.82
C LEU A 21 30.74 3.42 -25.50
N SER A 22 29.77 3.08 -26.36
CA SER A 22 29.72 1.78 -27.04
C SER A 22 30.53 1.75 -28.33
N GLY A 23 30.89 2.92 -28.91
CA GLY A 23 31.51 3.03 -30.21
C GLY A 23 30.58 2.75 -31.40
N PHE A 24 29.31 2.48 -31.17
CA PHE A 24 28.32 2.26 -32.23
C PHE A 24 27.58 3.57 -32.55
N SER A 25 27.06 3.67 -33.80
CA SER A 25 26.27 4.85 -34.21
C SER A 25 25.02 5.02 -33.32
N ALA A 26 24.55 6.26 -33.14
CA ALA A 26 23.33 6.55 -32.39
C ALA A 26 22.11 5.80 -32.97
N ALA A 27 22.07 5.58 -34.30
CA ALA A 27 21.02 4.79 -34.94
C ALA A 27 21.12 3.30 -34.55
N THR A 28 22.33 2.73 -34.53
CA THR A 28 22.59 1.34 -34.10
C THR A 28 22.19 1.17 -32.63
N VAL A 29 22.61 2.10 -31.75
CA VAL A 29 22.26 2.10 -30.33
C VAL A 29 20.74 2.18 -30.17
N SER A 30 20.07 3.11 -30.84
CA SER A 30 18.62 3.24 -30.82
C SER A 30 17.90 1.99 -31.29
N ASN A 31 18.36 1.37 -32.37
CA ASN A 31 17.76 0.14 -32.91
C ASN A 31 17.98 -1.06 -31.97
N ALA A 32 19.16 -1.21 -31.37
CA ALA A 32 19.45 -2.24 -30.38
C ALA A 32 18.57 -2.10 -29.14
N LEU A 33 18.49 -0.88 -28.60
CA LEU A 33 17.66 -0.55 -27.44
C LEU A 33 16.16 -0.78 -27.69
N ASN A 34 15.70 -0.60 -28.90
CA ASN A 34 14.30 -0.76 -29.31
C ASN A 34 13.98 -2.13 -29.94
N GLY A 35 14.93 -3.06 -29.95
CA GLY A 35 14.75 -4.40 -30.52
C GLY A 35 14.38 -4.43 -32.01
N LYS A 36 14.74 -3.38 -32.76
CA LYS A 36 14.43 -3.30 -34.20
C LYS A 36 15.34 -4.20 -35.00
N ARG A 37 14.83 -4.71 -36.13
CA ARG A 37 15.62 -5.48 -37.08
C ARG A 37 16.78 -4.64 -37.64
N GLY A 38 17.95 -5.27 -37.89
CA GLY A 38 19.12 -4.61 -38.47
C GLY A 38 20.31 -4.44 -37.51
N VAL A 39 20.22 -4.91 -36.27
CA VAL A 39 21.33 -5.03 -35.33
C VAL A 39 21.55 -6.53 -35.06
N ASN A 40 22.79 -7.03 -35.19
CA ASN A 40 23.05 -8.42 -34.85
C ASN A 40 22.92 -8.65 -33.32
N HIS A 41 22.70 -9.91 -32.95
CA HIS A 41 22.41 -10.29 -31.56
C HIS A 41 23.54 -9.91 -30.60
N GLU A 42 24.80 -10.09 -31.01
CA GLU A 42 25.98 -9.81 -30.18
C GLU A 42 26.13 -8.31 -29.91
N THR A 43 26.02 -7.49 -30.98
CA THR A 43 26.03 -6.02 -30.84
C THR A 43 24.86 -5.52 -29.98
N ALA A 44 23.67 -6.12 -30.14
CA ALA A 44 22.52 -5.74 -29.31
C ALA A 44 22.77 -6.08 -27.84
N GLN A 45 23.32 -7.25 -27.52
CA GLN A 45 23.68 -7.62 -26.16
C GLN A 45 24.73 -6.68 -25.55
N GLN A 46 25.78 -6.31 -26.30
CA GLN A 46 26.80 -5.36 -25.81
C GLN A 46 26.18 -4.00 -25.47
N ILE A 47 25.35 -3.47 -26.36
CA ILE A 47 24.67 -2.18 -26.13
C ILE A 47 23.69 -2.26 -24.95
N LEU A 48 22.94 -3.36 -24.81
CA LEU A 48 22.01 -3.57 -23.68
C LEU A 48 22.76 -3.72 -22.35
N ALA A 49 23.89 -4.42 -22.32
CA ALA A 49 24.75 -4.54 -21.15
C ALA A 49 25.28 -3.17 -20.71
N LEU A 50 25.77 -2.37 -21.65
CA LEU A 50 26.28 -1.02 -21.41
C LEU A 50 25.14 -0.11 -20.90
N ALA A 51 23.97 -0.18 -21.53
CA ALA A 51 22.81 0.59 -21.10
C ALA A 51 22.40 0.24 -19.64
N ARG A 52 22.45 -1.04 -19.26
CA ARG A 52 22.22 -1.50 -17.89
C ARG A 52 23.27 -0.98 -16.90
N GLU A 53 24.54 -1.09 -17.26
CA GLU A 53 25.67 -0.62 -16.44
C GLU A 53 25.53 0.86 -16.09
N TYR A 54 25.09 1.67 -17.05
CA TYR A 54 24.90 3.11 -16.89
C TYR A 54 23.47 3.52 -16.49
N GLY A 55 22.58 2.56 -16.20
CA GLY A 55 21.21 2.82 -15.75
C GLY A 55 20.31 3.49 -16.80
N TYR A 56 20.64 3.33 -18.11
CA TYR A 56 19.83 3.87 -19.18
C TYR A 56 18.68 2.93 -19.54
N VAL A 57 17.45 3.36 -19.27
CA VAL A 57 16.24 2.70 -19.77
C VAL A 57 15.58 3.63 -20.80
N PRO A 58 15.39 3.19 -22.06
CA PRO A 58 14.74 4.01 -23.08
C PRO A 58 13.30 4.36 -22.65
N ALA A 59 12.97 5.62 -22.49
CA ALA A 59 11.63 6.08 -22.15
C ALA A 59 10.55 5.64 -23.17
N SER A 60 10.97 5.39 -24.43
CA SER A 60 10.10 4.92 -25.51
C SER A 60 9.74 3.43 -25.44
N ARG A 61 10.29 2.65 -24.49
CA ARG A 61 10.11 1.20 -24.42
C ARG A 61 8.98 0.74 -23.51
N ILE A 62 8.58 1.57 -22.56
CA ILE A 62 7.46 1.25 -21.66
C ILE A 62 6.15 1.42 -22.43
N GLN A 63 5.42 0.33 -22.64
CA GLN A 63 4.15 0.30 -23.37
C GLN A 63 2.94 0.06 -22.46
N SER A 64 3.17 -0.53 -21.29
CA SER A 64 2.11 -0.85 -20.34
C SER A 64 2.59 -0.69 -18.90
N ILE A 65 1.64 -0.69 -17.98
CA ILE A 65 1.85 -0.71 -16.53
C ILE A 65 1.40 -2.07 -16.02
N ARG A 66 2.29 -2.80 -15.36
CA ARG A 66 1.91 -3.99 -14.60
C ARG A 66 1.51 -3.56 -13.19
N LEU A 67 0.22 -3.68 -12.90
CA LEU A 67 -0.30 -3.55 -11.56
C LEU A 67 -0.17 -4.91 -10.87
N VAL A 68 0.78 -5.01 -9.98
CA VAL A 68 1.13 -6.25 -9.30
C VAL A 68 0.58 -6.22 -7.89
N THR A 69 -0.26 -7.19 -7.51
CA THR A 69 -0.69 -7.39 -6.13
C THR A 69 0.10 -8.53 -5.51
N TYR A 70 0.92 -8.21 -4.51
CA TYR A 70 1.64 -9.22 -3.74
C TYR A 70 0.75 -9.76 -2.63
N ARG A 71 0.61 -11.08 -2.55
CA ARG A 71 -0.23 -11.79 -1.58
C ARG A 71 0.59 -12.86 -0.86
N ASP A 72 0.72 -12.74 0.46
CA ASP A 72 1.29 -13.82 1.30
C ASP A 72 0.20 -14.75 1.81
N SER A 73 -0.73 -14.26 2.61
CA SER A 73 -1.94 -14.98 3.02
C SER A 73 -3.07 -14.83 2.00
N GLY A 74 -3.17 -13.67 1.38
CA GLY A 74 -4.29 -13.24 0.54
C GLY A 74 -5.52 -12.81 1.32
N GLU A 75 -5.53 -12.95 2.64
CA GLU A 75 -6.70 -12.68 3.49
C GLU A 75 -7.09 -11.20 3.46
N VAL A 76 -6.10 -10.29 3.45
CA VAL A 76 -6.34 -8.84 3.41
C VAL A 76 -6.97 -8.39 2.09
N PHE A 77 -6.76 -9.15 1.01
CA PHE A 77 -7.33 -8.86 -0.31
C PHE A 77 -8.69 -9.54 -0.54
N SER A 78 -9.03 -10.53 0.28
CA SER A 78 -10.26 -11.29 0.10
C SER A 78 -11.46 -10.43 0.48
N ASP A 79 -12.42 -10.33 -0.45
CA ASP A 79 -13.69 -9.60 -0.25
C ASP A 79 -13.53 -8.13 0.21
N ALA A 80 -12.36 -7.52 -0.05
CA ALA A 80 -12.06 -6.16 0.37
C ALA A 80 -12.41 -5.12 -0.72
N PRO A 81 -13.53 -4.38 -0.60
CA PRO A 81 -13.94 -3.35 -1.56
C PRO A 81 -12.88 -2.25 -1.76
N PHE A 82 -12.05 -2.03 -0.75
CA PHE A 82 -10.93 -1.08 -0.80
C PHE A 82 -10.04 -1.26 -2.03
N PHE A 83 -9.64 -2.50 -2.34
CA PHE A 83 -8.74 -2.77 -3.47
C PHE A 83 -9.43 -2.60 -4.82
N SER A 84 -10.73 -2.85 -4.92
CA SER A 84 -11.49 -2.63 -6.15
C SER A 84 -11.47 -1.17 -6.57
N ASP A 85 -11.75 -0.25 -5.65
CA ASP A 85 -11.73 1.19 -5.89
C ASP A 85 -10.32 1.70 -6.25
N LEU A 86 -9.30 1.17 -5.57
CA LEU A 86 -7.90 1.51 -5.82
C LEU A 86 -7.46 1.05 -7.22
N ILE A 87 -7.77 -0.18 -7.60
CA ILE A 87 -7.46 -0.76 -8.92
C ILE A 87 -8.15 0.05 -10.01
N GLU A 88 -9.44 0.35 -9.85
CA GLU A 88 -10.18 1.18 -10.80
C GLU A 88 -9.55 2.56 -11.00
N SER A 89 -9.12 3.19 -9.92
CA SER A 89 -8.43 4.48 -9.97
C SER A 89 -7.13 4.41 -10.76
N ILE A 90 -6.31 3.38 -10.50
CA ILE A 90 -5.03 3.15 -11.18
C ILE A 90 -5.27 2.92 -12.68
N GLU A 91 -6.23 2.07 -13.02
CA GLU A 91 -6.57 1.74 -14.42
C GLU A 91 -7.04 2.99 -15.17
N ASN A 92 -7.94 3.76 -14.57
CA ASN A 92 -8.46 4.99 -15.15
C ASN A 92 -7.35 6.03 -15.38
N GLU A 93 -6.45 6.25 -14.43
CA GLU A 93 -5.36 7.23 -14.57
C GLU A 93 -4.30 6.73 -15.58
N SER A 94 -3.99 5.44 -15.62
CA SER A 94 -3.09 4.84 -16.60
C SER A 94 -3.62 5.02 -18.03
N ARG A 95 -4.90 4.70 -18.26
CA ARG A 95 -5.58 4.83 -19.54
C ARG A 95 -5.65 6.29 -20.03
N ARG A 96 -5.90 7.24 -19.12
CA ARG A 96 -5.88 8.69 -19.46
C ARG A 96 -4.52 9.15 -19.97
N ASN A 97 -3.46 8.50 -19.53
CA ASN A 97 -2.10 8.80 -19.94
C ASN A 97 -1.59 7.89 -21.08
N GLY A 98 -2.47 7.10 -21.72
CA GLY A 98 -2.15 6.26 -22.88
C GLY A 98 -1.47 4.94 -22.57
N TYR A 99 -1.54 4.46 -21.31
CA TYR A 99 -0.97 3.17 -20.91
C TYR A 99 -2.06 2.14 -20.63
N GLU A 100 -1.86 0.93 -21.14
CA GLU A 100 -2.63 -0.24 -20.74
C GLU A 100 -2.17 -0.74 -19.37
N THR A 101 -3.14 -1.11 -18.50
CA THR A 101 -2.85 -1.73 -17.21
C THR A 101 -3.04 -3.24 -17.32
N LYS A 102 -2.02 -4.00 -16.91
CA LYS A 102 -2.05 -5.47 -16.82
C LYS A 102 -2.01 -5.88 -15.37
N LEU A 103 -3.09 -6.49 -14.88
CA LEU A 103 -3.16 -6.98 -13.51
C LEU A 103 -2.38 -8.30 -13.39
N VAL A 104 -1.51 -8.37 -12.39
CA VAL A 104 -0.71 -9.55 -12.04
C VAL A 104 -0.87 -9.82 -10.56
N ASN A 105 -1.32 -11.02 -10.19
CA ASN A 105 -1.36 -11.46 -8.79
C ASN A 105 -0.14 -12.35 -8.53
N LEU A 106 0.68 -11.96 -7.57
CA LEU A 106 1.81 -12.76 -7.09
C LEU A 106 1.44 -13.40 -5.75
N TYR A 107 1.33 -14.71 -5.73
CA TYR A 107 1.04 -15.48 -4.52
C TYR A 107 2.35 -16.07 -3.97
N ARG A 108 2.81 -15.55 -2.83
CA ARG A 108 4.10 -15.93 -2.20
C ARG A 108 4.26 -17.42 -1.94
N ARG A 109 3.15 -18.11 -1.67
CA ARG A 109 3.12 -19.53 -1.27
C ARG A 109 2.94 -20.48 -2.45
N GLU A 110 2.76 -19.99 -3.67
CA GLU A 110 2.70 -20.83 -4.86
C GLU A 110 4.09 -21.33 -5.28
N ALA A 111 4.14 -22.52 -5.86
CA ALA A 111 5.37 -23.20 -6.21
C ALA A 111 6.18 -22.49 -7.30
N ASP A 112 5.51 -21.74 -8.17
CA ASP A 112 6.09 -20.99 -9.30
C ASP A 112 6.34 -19.51 -8.99
N TYR A 113 6.20 -19.09 -7.72
CA TYR A 113 6.39 -17.70 -7.30
C TYR A 113 7.72 -17.10 -7.77
N GLU A 114 8.81 -17.83 -7.58
CA GLU A 114 10.15 -17.33 -7.96
C GLU A 114 10.25 -17.11 -9.48
N GLN A 115 9.69 -18.04 -10.27
CA GLN A 115 9.64 -17.88 -11.73
C GLN A 115 8.77 -16.70 -12.16
N GLN A 116 7.61 -16.51 -11.52
CA GLN A 116 6.74 -15.35 -11.79
C GLN A 116 7.45 -14.03 -11.48
N VAL A 117 8.23 -13.96 -10.40
CA VAL A 117 9.03 -12.78 -10.06
C VAL A 117 10.14 -12.56 -11.09
N GLU A 118 10.85 -13.60 -11.53
CA GLU A 118 11.88 -13.50 -12.58
C GLU A 118 11.27 -12.99 -13.89
N ASP A 119 10.15 -13.53 -14.33
CA ASP A 119 9.43 -13.12 -15.54
C ASP A 119 8.95 -11.67 -15.45
N LEU A 120 8.44 -11.27 -14.27
CA LEU A 120 8.02 -9.90 -14.01
C LEU A 120 9.19 -8.91 -14.12
N LEU A 121 10.31 -9.22 -13.47
CA LEU A 121 11.49 -8.36 -13.44
C LEU A 121 12.29 -8.39 -14.76
N GLY A 122 12.17 -9.48 -15.52
CA GLY A 122 12.78 -9.65 -16.84
C GLY A 122 12.07 -8.85 -17.94
N ASP A 123 10.79 -8.50 -17.76
CA ASP A 123 10.05 -7.69 -18.74
C ASP A 123 10.45 -6.22 -18.69
N THR A 124 11.17 -5.79 -19.72
CA THR A 124 11.61 -4.41 -19.87
C THR A 124 10.62 -3.53 -20.65
N SER A 125 9.46 -4.04 -21.04
CA SER A 125 8.43 -3.32 -21.79
C SER A 125 7.32 -2.74 -20.93
N SER A 126 7.30 -3.07 -19.64
CA SER A 126 6.28 -2.62 -18.69
C SER A 126 6.92 -1.95 -17.47
N ALA A 127 6.31 -0.86 -16.98
CA ALA A 127 6.64 -0.32 -15.66
C ALA A 127 5.83 -1.06 -14.60
N ILE A 128 6.30 -1.07 -13.35
CA ILE A 128 5.72 -1.86 -12.27
C ILE A 128 5.11 -0.93 -11.21
N LEU A 129 3.83 -1.13 -10.92
CA LEU A 129 3.16 -0.60 -9.75
C LEU A 129 2.86 -1.77 -8.82
N LEU A 130 3.62 -1.89 -7.72
CA LEU A 130 3.55 -3.03 -6.80
C LEU A 130 2.74 -2.66 -5.56
N VAL A 131 1.55 -3.25 -5.41
CA VAL A 131 0.74 -3.16 -4.20
C VAL A 131 1.33 -4.13 -3.18
N GLY A 132 1.95 -3.57 -2.15
CA GLY A 132 2.78 -4.31 -1.18
C GLY A 132 2.15 -4.43 0.20
N THR A 133 0.82 -4.43 0.32
CA THR A 133 0.11 -4.45 1.62
C THR A 133 0.55 -5.63 2.51
N GLU A 134 0.71 -6.82 1.93
CA GLU A 134 1.21 -8.02 2.63
C GLU A 134 2.73 -8.26 2.43
N LEU A 135 3.45 -7.36 1.72
CA LEU A 135 4.86 -7.54 1.38
C LEU A 135 5.75 -7.41 2.61
N SER A 136 6.57 -8.44 2.86
CA SER A 136 7.59 -8.40 3.90
C SER A 136 8.85 -7.65 3.43
N GLU A 137 9.65 -7.10 4.37
CA GLU A 137 10.93 -6.47 4.03
C GLU A 137 11.90 -7.46 3.36
N LYS A 138 11.85 -8.73 3.74
CA LYS A 138 12.66 -9.80 3.14
C LYS A 138 12.32 -9.99 1.67
N ASP A 139 11.04 -10.13 1.37
CA ASP A 139 10.56 -10.41 0.02
C ASP A 139 10.61 -9.16 -0.87
N ALA A 140 10.56 -7.96 -0.27
CA ALA A 140 10.71 -6.71 -1.01
C ALA A 140 12.08 -6.55 -1.67
N LYS A 141 13.14 -7.15 -1.12
CA LYS A 141 14.53 -6.96 -1.59
C LYS A 141 14.73 -7.34 -3.05
N VAL A 142 14.06 -8.37 -3.54
CA VAL A 142 14.19 -8.82 -4.93
C VAL A 142 13.71 -7.74 -5.91
N PHE A 143 12.68 -6.95 -5.54
CA PHE A 143 12.15 -5.90 -6.40
C PHE A 143 13.07 -4.67 -6.54
N LEU A 144 14.11 -4.54 -5.69
CA LEU A 144 15.15 -3.52 -5.87
C LEU A 144 16.02 -3.79 -7.11
N THR A 145 16.01 -5.01 -7.64
CA THR A 145 16.74 -5.38 -8.85
C THR A 145 16.01 -5.02 -10.15
N ALA A 146 14.79 -4.50 -10.06
CA ALA A 146 13.98 -4.09 -11.21
C ALA A 146 14.75 -3.11 -12.11
N GLN A 147 14.84 -3.44 -13.40
CA GLN A 147 15.49 -2.61 -14.42
C GLN A 147 14.53 -1.60 -15.07
N VAL A 148 13.27 -1.63 -14.67
CA VAL A 148 12.19 -0.73 -15.11
C VAL A 148 11.73 0.15 -13.95
N PRO A 149 11.10 1.29 -14.23
CA PRO A 149 10.46 2.09 -13.18
C PRO A 149 9.52 1.26 -12.33
N LEU A 150 9.71 1.34 -11.01
CA LEU A 150 8.88 0.66 -10.02
C LEU A 150 8.47 1.64 -8.93
N VAL A 151 7.17 1.65 -8.60
CA VAL A 151 6.59 2.34 -7.45
C VAL A 151 5.94 1.31 -6.54
N LEU A 152 6.29 1.35 -5.26
CA LEU A 152 5.66 0.56 -4.21
C LEU A 152 4.44 1.33 -3.68
N LEU A 153 3.28 0.69 -3.71
CA LEU A 153 2.01 1.27 -3.28
C LEU A 153 1.53 0.57 -2.02
N ASP A 154 1.01 1.36 -1.09
CA ASP A 154 0.43 0.90 0.17
C ASP A 154 1.42 0.19 1.12
N CYS A 155 2.71 0.36 0.87
CA CYS A 155 3.79 -0.16 1.71
C CYS A 155 5.06 0.69 1.58
N ALA A 156 5.87 0.76 2.64
CA ALA A 156 7.22 1.31 2.62
C ALA A 156 8.08 0.63 3.68
N PHE A 157 9.37 0.56 3.45
CA PHE A 157 10.35 0.03 4.39
C PHE A 157 11.38 1.11 4.72
N GLU A 158 11.82 1.17 5.98
CA GLU A 158 12.79 2.20 6.41
C GLU A 158 14.14 2.05 5.73
N ASN A 159 14.58 0.80 5.60
CA ASN A 159 15.91 0.46 5.11
C ASN A 159 15.97 0.13 3.62
N LEU A 160 14.85 0.19 2.89
CA LEU A 160 14.80 -0.11 1.45
C LEU A 160 14.39 1.13 0.66
N PRO A 161 15.25 1.59 -0.29
CA PRO A 161 15.04 2.85 -1.00
C PRO A 161 14.07 2.72 -2.18
N PHE A 162 12.82 2.40 -1.91
CA PHE A 162 11.77 2.42 -2.93
C PHE A 162 11.21 3.82 -3.18
N GLN A 163 10.64 4.01 -4.37
CA GLN A 163 9.63 5.03 -4.59
C GLN A 163 8.34 4.53 -3.98
N CYS A 164 7.73 5.25 -3.07
CA CYS A 164 6.55 4.77 -2.35
C CYS A 164 5.41 5.78 -2.42
N VAL A 165 4.18 5.26 -2.51
CA VAL A 165 2.95 6.03 -2.32
C VAL A 165 2.12 5.34 -1.26
N LEU A 166 1.72 6.06 -0.22
CA LEU A 166 1.16 5.54 1.02
C LEU A 166 -0.08 6.32 1.42
N MET A 167 -0.99 5.67 2.13
CA MET A 167 -1.96 6.35 2.97
C MET A 167 -1.34 6.71 4.32
N GLU A 168 -1.88 7.75 4.93
CA GLU A 168 -1.50 8.15 6.28
C GLU A 168 -2.23 7.28 7.30
N ASN A 169 -1.52 6.34 7.96
CA ASN A 169 -2.14 5.41 8.89
C ASN A 169 -2.09 5.91 10.34
N GLU A 170 -0.89 6.27 10.80
CA GLU A 170 -0.65 6.49 12.23
C GLU A 170 -1.32 7.74 12.78
N ASN A 171 -1.20 8.90 12.10
CA ASN A 171 -1.83 10.12 12.57
C ASN A 171 -3.35 10.08 12.42
N ALA A 172 -3.86 9.47 11.33
CA ALA A 172 -5.28 9.31 11.12
C ALA A 172 -5.95 8.49 12.25
N VAL A 173 -5.29 7.39 12.66
CA VAL A 173 -5.78 6.61 13.81
C VAL A 173 -5.67 7.37 15.12
N ALA A 174 -4.55 8.07 15.33
CA ALA A 174 -4.42 8.89 16.54
C ALA A 174 -5.51 9.99 16.61
N GLU A 175 -5.89 10.57 15.47
CA GLU A 175 -7.02 11.52 15.40
C GLU A 175 -8.35 10.85 15.76
N ALA A 176 -8.63 9.66 15.20
CA ALA A 176 -9.86 8.90 15.49
C ALA A 176 -9.96 8.50 16.98
N VAL A 177 -8.85 8.08 17.59
CA VAL A 177 -8.83 7.72 19.02
C VAL A 177 -8.96 8.98 19.90
N ARG A 178 -8.31 10.10 19.56
CA ARG A 178 -8.55 11.38 20.25
C ARG A 178 -10.00 11.86 20.15
N TYR A 179 -10.65 11.58 19.02
CA TYR A 179 -12.08 11.87 18.89
C TYR A 179 -12.90 11.06 19.89
N LEU A 180 -12.65 9.75 20.10
CA LEU A 180 -13.29 8.95 21.13
C LEU A 180 -13.03 9.53 22.53
N ILE A 181 -11.80 9.92 22.82
CA ILE A 181 -11.43 10.54 24.10
C ILE A 181 -12.17 11.87 24.32
N ALA A 182 -12.28 12.68 23.27
CA ALA A 182 -13.03 13.94 23.32
C ALA A 182 -14.55 13.74 23.54
N GLN A 183 -15.10 12.59 23.14
CA GLN A 183 -16.46 12.18 23.49
C GLN A 183 -16.58 11.72 24.96
N GLY A 184 -15.48 11.54 25.68
CA GLY A 184 -15.46 11.16 27.08
C GLY A 184 -15.13 9.69 27.36
N HIS A 185 -14.72 8.92 26.34
CA HIS A 185 -14.31 7.53 26.54
C HIS A 185 -12.92 7.45 27.18
N THR A 186 -12.81 6.66 28.24
CA THR A 186 -11.54 6.36 28.93
C THR A 186 -11.17 4.88 28.85
N LYS A 187 -12.16 3.99 28.64
CA LYS A 187 -11.96 2.57 28.35
C LYS A 187 -12.15 2.35 26.86
N ILE A 188 -11.03 2.38 26.11
CA ILE A 188 -11.03 2.25 24.66
C ILE A 188 -10.28 0.98 24.29
N GLY A 189 -10.92 0.06 23.58
CA GLY A 189 -10.33 -1.20 23.12
C GLY A 189 -9.89 -1.14 21.65
N TYR A 190 -9.16 -2.18 21.23
CA TYR A 190 -8.62 -2.29 19.88
C TYR A 190 -8.93 -3.67 19.27
N LEU A 191 -9.61 -3.64 18.14
CA LEU A 191 -9.87 -4.82 17.32
C LEU A 191 -8.77 -4.90 16.23
N TYR A 192 -7.78 -5.74 16.43
CA TYR A 192 -6.65 -5.85 15.51
C TYR A 192 -6.74 -7.11 14.63
N GLY A 193 -6.31 -6.97 13.36
CA GLY A 193 -6.32 -8.07 12.41
C GLY A 193 -5.35 -9.19 12.75
N SER A 194 -5.77 -10.45 12.59
CA SER A 194 -4.93 -11.67 12.76
C SER A 194 -3.74 -11.69 11.80
N VAL A 195 -3.91 -11.16 10.59
CA VAL A 195 -2.80 -10.93 9.64
C VAL A 195 -2.19 -9.56 9.90
N ARG A 196 -0.95 -9.54 10.44
CA ARG A 196 -0.27 -8.28 10.79
C ARG A 196 0.46 -7.71 9.59
N THR A 197 -0.18 -6.77 8.90
CA THR A 197 0.46 -5.95 7.88
C THR A 197 1.23 -4.78 8.50
N ARG A 198 2.07 -4.13 7.70
CA ARG A 198 2.74 -2.89 8.13
C ARG A 198 1.72 -1.77 8.40
N ASN A 199 0.66 -1.67 7.59
CA ASN A 199 -0.40 -0.69 7.80
C ASN A 199 -1.09 -0.90 9.15
N PHE A 200 -1.47 -2.11 9.50
CA PHE A 200 -2.06 -2.44 10.81
C PHE A 200 -1.09 -2.16 11.97
N THR A 201 0.21 -2.38 11.76
CA THR A 201 1.22 -2.00 12.75
C THR A 201 1.27 -0.48 12.95
N CYS A 202 1.23 0.31 11.88
CA CYS A 202 1.16 1.77 11.97
C CYS A 202 -0.14 2.24 12.64
N ARG A 203 -1.29 1.59 12.34
CA ARG A 203 -2.58 1.88 12.99
C ARG A 203 -2.51 1.59 14.49
N ALA A 204 -1.93 0.46 14.89
CA ALA A 204 -1.70 0.14 16.30
C ALA A 204 -0.81 1.19 17.02
N ASN A 205 0.20 1.72 16.34
CA ASN A 205 1.05 2.77 16.89
C ASN A 205 0.25 4.07 17.09
N GLY A 206 -0.59 4.45 16.15
CA GLY A 206 -1.48 5.60 16.26
C GLY A 206 -2.46 5.48 17.44
N TYR A 207 -3.08 4.31 17.60
CA TYR A 207 -3.95 4.00 18.73
C TYR A 207 -3.20 4.15 20.08
N ARG A 208 -2.05 3.49 20.22
CA ARG A 208 -1.25 3.56 21.45
C ARG A 208 -0.79 4.98 21.76
N ARG A 209 -0.32 5.70 20.75
CA ARG A 209 0.14 7.09 20.89
C ARG A 209 -0.96 7.99 21.43
N ALA A 210 -2.18 7.92 20.88
CA ALA A 210 -3.28 8.77 21.31
C ALA A 210 -3.71 8.52 22.77
N LEU A 211 -3.67 7.26 23.23
CA LEU A 211 -3.94 6.94 24.63
C LEU A 211 -2.84 7.47 25.55
N LEU A 212 -1.59 7.25 25.21
CA LEU A 212 -0.42 7.71 25.99
C LEU A 212 -0.37 9.23 26.12
N GLU A 213 -0.70 9.98 25.06
CA GLU A 213 -0.77 11.45 25.07
C GLU A 213 -1.80 12.01 26.07
N GLN A 214 -2.75 11.18 26.49
CA GLN A 214 -3.83 11.54 27.42
C GLN A 214 -3.77 10.76 28.74
N ASP A 215 -2.61 10.14 29.03
CA ASP A 215 -2.36 9.34 30.23
C ASP A 215 -3.42 8.23 30.45
N LEU A 216 -4.03 7.70 29.36
CA LEU A 216 -4.97 6.62 29.41
C LEU A 216 -4.28 5.24 29.33
N PRO A 217 -4.79 4.24 30.06
CA PRO A 217 -4.19 2.90 30.07
C PRO A 217 -4.40 2.17 28.73
N ILE A 218 -3.38 1.45 28.30
CA ILE A 218 -3.47 0.46 27.22
C ILE A 218 -3.71 -0.90 27.89
N ALA A 219 -4.97 -1.28 28.03
CA ALA A 219 -5.34 -2.53 28.71
C ALA A 219 -5.26 -3.72 27.73
N ASP A 220 -4.44 -4.71 28.06
CA ASP A 220 -4.32 -5.95 27.25
C ASP A 220 -5.67 -6.69 27.16
N SER A 221 -6.50 -6.61 28.22
CA SER A 221 -7.86 -7.18 28.25
C SER A 221 -8.80 -6.60 27.19
N PHE A 222 -8.50 -5.43 26.66
CA PHE A 222 -9.26 -4.76 25.61
C PHE A 222 -8.59 -4.81 24.23
N GLN A 223 -7.59 -5.70 24.06
CA GLN A 223 -6.96 -5.99 22.77
C GLN A 223 -7.54 -7.31 22.23
N PHE A 224 -8.24 -7.27 21.10
CA PHE A 224 -8.95 -8.43 20.56
C PHE A 224 -8.45 -8.74 19.15
N GLU A 225 -7.94 -9.95 18.96
CA GLU A 225 -7.53 -10.44 17.64
C GLU A 225 -8.73 -10.87 16.83
N MET A 226 -8.84 -10.36 15.59
CA MET A 226 -9.97 -10.60 14.70
C MET A 226 -9.52 -11.09 13.32
N PRO A 227 -10.19 -12.09 12.74
CA PRO A 227 -10.07 -12.35 11.29
C PRO A 227 -10.42 -11.10 10.47
N VAL A 228 -9.75 -10.91 9.34
CA VAL A 228 -9.85 -9.67 8.52
C VAL A 228 -11.07 -9.68 7.58
N SER A 229 -12.14 -10.36 7.95
CA SER A 229 -13.40 -10.43 7.20
C SER A 229 -14.59 -10.13 8.10
N ILE A 230 -15.72 -9.68 7.52
CA ILE A 230 -16.94 -9.39 8.29
C ILE A 230 -17.42 -10.64 9.03
N THR A 231 -17.53 -11.77 8.33
CA THR A 231 -18.01 -13.03 8.91
C THR A 231 -17.07 -13.54 10.00
N GLY A 232 -15.76 -13.56 9.72
CA GLY A 232 -14.78 -14.02 10.70
C GLY A 232 -14.73 -13.15 11.95
N ALA A 233 -14.77 -11.82 11.79
CA ALA A 233 -14.82 -10.89 12.91
C ALA A 233 -16.13 -11.01 13.71
N TYR A 234 -17.25 -11.21 13.03
CA TYR A 234 -18.54 -11.47 13.67
C TYR A 234 -18.49 -12.71 14.57
N GLU A 235 -18.00 -13.83 14.04
CA GLU A 235 -17.91 -15.10 14.76
C GLU A 235 -16.92 -15.00 15.94
N ALA A 236 -15.72 -14.49 15.69
CA ALA A 236 -14.68 -14.37 16.71
C ALA A 236 -15.09 -13.43 17.85
N PHE A 237 -15.65 -12.27 17.51
CA PHE A 237 -16.09 -11.32 18.53
C PHE A 237 -17.34 -11.81 19.29
N GLY A 238 -18.25 -12.52 18.60
CA GLY A 238 -19.39 -13.19 19.22
C GLY A 238 -18.97 -14.18 20.30
N HIS A 239 -17.96 -15.00 20.05
CA HIS A 239 -17.41 -15.92 21.06
C HIS A 239 -16.85 -15.19 22.28
N LEU A 240 -16.16 -14.05 22.10
CA LEU A 240 -15.67 -13.25 23.23
C LEU A 240 -16.81 -12.67 24.08
N LEU A 241 -17.92 -12.30 23.45
CA LEU A 241 -19.11 -11.84 24.16
C LEU A 241 -19.80 -12.97 24.93
N ASP A 242 -19.86 -14.19 24.37
CA ASP A 242 -20.40 -15.38 25.02
C ASP A 242 -19.57 -15.80 26.26
N GLU A 243 -18.26 -15.55 26.24
CA GLU A 243 -17.37 -15.76 27.40
C GLU A 243 -17.64 -14.80 28.56
N GLY A 244 -18.45 -13.77 28.36
CA GLY A 244 -18.78 -12.76 29.36
C GLY A 244 -17.62 -11.84 29.74
N ARG A 245 -16.70 -11.59 28.83
CA ARG A 245 -15.58 -10.67 29.06
C ARG A 245 -16.07 -9.24 29.31
N GLU A 246 -15.35 -8.52 30.17
CA GLU A 246 -15.57 -7.07 30.31
C GLU A 246 -15.29 -6.40 28.97
N MET A 247 -16.23 -5.53 28.53
CA MET A 247 -16.09 -4.76 27.29
C MET A 247 -15.73 -3.31 27.60
N PRO A 248 -14.91 -2.68 26.76
CA PRO A 248 -14.65 -1.24 26.84
C PRO A 248 -15.89 -0.45 26.38
N THR A 249 -15.90 0.84 26.66
CA THR A 249 -17.00 1.73 26.22
C THR A 249 -16.87 2.16 24.75
N ALA A 250 -15.68 2.02 24.16
CA ALA A 250 -15.43 2.26 22.75
C ALA A 250 -14.40 1.29 22.16
N LEU A 251 -14.49 1.04 20.87
CA LEU A 251 -13.61 0.18 20.11
C LEU A 251 -13.07 0.94 18.87
N PHE A 252 -11.78 0.82 18.63
CA PHE A 252 -11.18 1.14 17.34
C PHE A 252 -10.84 -0.17 16.63
N ALA A 253 -11.16 -0.31 15.34
CA ALA A 253 -10.87 -1.48 14.55
C ALA A 253 -9.83 -1.17 13.45
N ASP A 254 -8.96 -2.14 13.16
CA ASP A 254 -7.93 -2.02 12.12
C ASP A 254 -8.52 -1.67 10.74
N ASN A 255 -9.73 -2.14 10.42
CA ASN A 255 -10.46 -1.76 9.22
C ASN A 255 -11.99 -1.89 9.40
N ASP A 256 -12.74 -1.46 8.39
CA ASP A 256 -14.21 -1.48 8.40
C ASP A 256 -14.78 -2.90 8.37
N MET A 257 -14.10 -3.85 7.74
CA MET A 257 -14.56 -5.25 7.71
C MET A 257 -14.61 -5.84 9.12
N ILE A 258 -13.56 -5.60 9.90
CA ILE A 258 -13.50 -5.99 11.33
C ILE A 258 -14.55 -5.23 12.14
N ALA A 259 -14.64 -3.90 11.93
CA ALA A 259 -15.60 -3.07 12.66
C ALA A 259 -17.05 -3.49 12.43
N LEU A 260 -17.43 -3.75 11.18
CA LEU A 260 -18.79 -4.19 10.79
C LEU A 260 -19.13 -5.56 11.37
N GLY A 261 -18.19 -6.51 11.33
CA GLY A 261 -18.39 -7.83 11.94
C GLY A 261 -18.60 -7.75 13.45
N ALA A 262 -17.74 -7.00 14.14
CA ALA A 262 -17.87 -6.78 15.59
C ALA A 262 -19.16 -6.02 15.95
N MET A 263 -19.55 -5.02 15.16
CA MET A 263 -20.79 -4.27 15.37
C MET A 263 -22.02 -5.18 15.25
N GLN A 264 -22.05 -6.07 14.28
CA GLN A 264 -23.10 -7.06 14.10
C GLN A 264 -23.13 -8.04 15.29
N ALA A 265 -21.98 -8.50 15.79
CA ALA A 265 -21.90 -9.36 16.95
C ALA A 265 -22.44 -8.67 18.21
N LEU A 266 -22.04 -7.41 18.45
CA LEU A 266 -22.58 -6.59 19.55
C LEU A 266 -24.11 -6.52 19.52
N GLN A 267 -24.68 -6.18 18.37
CA GLN A 267 -26.12 -6.03 18.21
C GLN A 267 -26.88 -7.35 18.47
N ASN A 268 -26.34 -8.47 17.98
CA ASN A 268 -26.93 -9.79 18.22
C ASN A 268 -26.89 -10.20 19.70
N HIS A 269 -25.87 -9.75 20.45
CA HIS A 269 -25.74 -9.92 21.91
C HIS A 269 -26.44 -8.80 22.72
N LYS A 270 -27.31 -8.01 22.08
CA LYS A 270 -28.15 -6.98 22.71
C LYS A 270 -27.38 -5.75 23.20
N TYR A 271 -26.12 -5.58 22.87
CA TYR A 271 -25.45 -4.31 23.03
C TYR A 271 -25.96 -3.30 22.02
N ARG A 272 -26.18 -2.10 22.43
CA ARG A 272 -26.56 -1.00 21.54
C ARG A 272 -25.31 -0.26 21.09
N VAL A 273 -25.19 -0.10 19.80
CA VAL A 273 -24.18 0.75 19.19
C VAL A 273 -24.92 2.01 18.71
N PRO A 274 -24.54 3.19 19.17
CA PRO A 274 -23.36 3.55 19.98
C PRO A 274 -23.58 3.60 21.50
N GLU A 275 -24.81 3.42 22.04
CA GLU A 275 -25.18 3.80 23.42
C GLU A 275 -24.46 2.98 24.50
N ASP A 276 -24.16 1.72 24.27
CA ASP A 276 -23.44 0.86 25.20
C ASP A 276 -21.95 0.76 24.82
N ILE A 277 -21.66 0.65 23.52
CA ILE A 277 -20.29 0.58 22.97
C ILE A 277 -20.23 1.39 21.67
N SER A 278 -19.34 2.38 21.64
CA SER A 278 -18.99 3.11 20.41
C SER A 278 -17.98 2.33 19.58
N ILE A 279 -18.01 2.46 18.23
CA ILE A 279 -17.06 1.80 17.37
C ILE A 279 -16.61 2.71 16.21
N ILE A 280 -15.30 2.69 15.91
CA ILE A 280 -14.69 3.37 14.75
C ILE A 280 -13.95 2.34 13.91
N GLY A 281 -14.13 2.42 12.58
CA GLY A 281 -13.41 1.65 11.59
C GLY A 281 -12.32 2.43 10.85
N PHE A 282 -11.86 1.85 9.74
CA PHE A 282 -10.88 2.43 8.83
C PHE A 282 -11.15 1.90 7.41
N ASP A 283 -11.01 2.71 6.39
CA ASP A 283 -11.12 2.52 4.93
C ASP A 283 -12.30 3.25 4.29
N ASP A 284 -13.40 3.49 5.00
CA ASP A 284 -14.66 4.06 4.50
C ASP A 284 -15.16 3.32 3.26
N ILE A 285 -15.46 2.04 3.45
CA ILE A 285 -16.08 1.21 2.42
C ILE A 285 -17.59 1.49 2.32
N ALA A 286 -18.20 1.16 1.18
CA ALA A 286 -19.61 1.47 0.93
C ALA A 286 -20.57 0.91 2.02
N PHE A 287 -20.26 -0.24 2.59
CA PHE A 287 -21.04 -0.84 3.68
C PHE A 287 -21.07 0.01 4.94
N SER A 288 -20.03 0.82 5.20
CA SER A 288 -19.92 1.67 6.38
C SER A 288 -20.96 2.80 6.42
N GLU A 289 -21.45 3.22 5.26
CA GLU A 289 -22.51 4.23 5.15
C GLU A 289 -23.91 3.62 5.32
N VAL A 290 -24.15 2.42 4.76
CA VAL A 290 -25.50 1.83 4.67
C VAL A 290 -25.87 0.93 5.85
N CYS A 291 -24.91 0.57 6.72
CA CYS A 291 -25.19 -0.18 7.95
C CYS A 291 -25.96 0.68 8.96
N ALA A 292 -26.59 0.06 9.93
CA ALA A 292 -27.37 0.75 10.98
C ALA A 292 -26.88 0.37 12.39
N PRO A 293 -26.34 1.35 13.15
CA PRO A 293 -26.05 2.74 12.75
C PRO A 293 -24.95 2.82 11.70
N GLY A 294 -24.89 3.91 10.91
CA GLY A 294 -23.78 4.14 9.99
C GLY A 294 -22.43 4.19 10.72
N LEU A 295 -21.42 3.51 10.22
CA LEU A 295 -20.10 3.37 10.86
C LEU A 295 -19.27 4.65 10.71
N THR A 296 -18.89 5.25 11.84
CA THR A 296 -17.84 6.27 11.92
C THR A 296 -16.52 5.61 11.55
N THR A 297 -15.79 6.18 10.59
CA THR A 297 -14.60 5.53 10.03
C THR A 297 -13.61 6.55 9.49
N ILE A 298 -12.41 6.09 9.15
CA ILE A 298 -11.41 6.91 8.48
C ILE A 298 -11.54 6.71 6.97
N HIS A 299 -11.90 7.79 6.26
CA HIS A 299 -11.94 7.81 4.80
C HIS A 299 -10.53 7.82 4.21
N VAL A 300 -10.22 6.80 3.44
CA VAL A 300 -9.00 6.73 2.62
C VAL A 300 -9.32 7.25 1.23
N TYR A 301 -8.59 8.26 0.78
CA TYR A 301 -8.69 8.82 -0.56
C TYR A 301 -8.10 7.87 -1.61
N LYS A 302 -8.77 6.71 -1.80
CA LYS A 302 -8.34 5.61 -2.68
C LYS A 302 -8.07 6.07 -4.12
N LYS A 303 -8.90 6.99 -4.61
CA LYS A 303 -8.76 7.59 -5.94
C LYS A 303 -7.48 8.41 -6.07
N GLU A 304 -7.23 9.30 -5.12
CA GLU A 304 -6.05 10.16 -5.08
C GLU A 304 -4.79 9.33 -4.86
N LEU A 305 -4.86 8.28 -4.06
CA LEU A 305 -3.77 7.34 -3.82
C LEU A 305 -3.35 6.63 -5.12
N GLY A 306 -4.31 6.08 -5.86
CA GLY A 306 -4.06 5.43 -7.16
C GLY A 306 -3.52 6.41 -8.20
N GLN A 307 -4.10 7.61 -8.30
CA GLN A 307 -3.62 8.65 -9.20
C GLN A 307 -2.19 9.09 -8.87
N ALA A 308 -1.87 9.30 -7.58
CA ALA A 308 -0.53 9.69 -7.15
C ALA A 308 0.50 8.61 -7.51
N ALA A 309 0.15 7.34 -7.34
CA ALA A 309 1.01 6.21 -7.68
C ALA A 309 1.32 6.14 -9.19
N VAL A 310 0.29 6.28 -10.03
CA VAL A 310 0.47 6.30 -11.50
C VAL A 310 1.27 7.52 -11.92
N ARG A 311 0.95 8.72 -11.44
CA ARG A 311 1.69 9.95 -11.77
C ARG A 311 3.16 9.83 -11.40
N ARG A 312 3.46 9.30 -10.20
CA ARG A 312 4.84 9.07 -9.79
C ARG A 312 5.55 8.08 -10.71
N LEU A 313 4.90 7.00 -11.11
CA LEU A 313 5.46 6.03 -12.06
C LEU A 313 5.73 6.67 -13.43
N LEU A 314 4.82 7.49 -13.93
CA LEU A 314 4.98 8.20 -15.21
C LEU A 314 6.11 9.23 -15.18
N GLU A 315 6.33 9.90 -14.05
CA GLU A 315 7.50 10.77 -13.86
C GLU A 315 8.81 10.00 -14.00
N LEU A 316 8.88 8.80 -13.38
CA LEU A 316 10.06 7.94 -13.46
C LEU A 316 10.30 7.36 -14.87
N ILE A 317 9.22 7.12 -15.64
CA ILE A 317 9.29 6.72 -17.03
C ILE A 317 9.90 7.84 -17.89
N ARG A 318 9.46 9.08 -17.65
CA ARG A 318 9.94 10.27 -18.40
C ARG A 318 11.35 10.68 -18.00
N GLU A 319 11.66 10.59 -16.72
CA GLU A 319 12.91 11.04 -16.14
C GLU A 319 13.49 9.98 -15.18
N PRO A 320 14.22 8.99 -15.71
CA PRO A 320 14.89 7.99 -14.89
C PRO A 320 15.95 8.60 -13.95
N GLY A 321 16.17 7.94 -12.81
CA GLY A 321 17.26 8.34 -11.89
C GLY A 321 16.88 9.45 -10.91
N GLN A 322 15.60 9.78 -10.75
CA GLN A 322 15.14 10.72 -9.73
C GLN A 322 15.38 10.18 -8.30
N ALA A 323 15.49 11.11 -7.36
CA ALA A 323 15.59 10.80 -5.94
C ALA A 323 14.43 9.92 -5.48
N LYS A 324 14.73 9.00 -4.56
CA LYS A 324 13.70 8.16 -3.94
C LYS A 324 12.81 9.02 -3.03
N MET A 325 11.50 8.89 -3.18
CA MET A 325 10.52 9.67 -2.43
C MET A 325 9.47 8.77 -1.81
N ARG A 326 8.91 9.22 -0.69
CA ARG A 326 7.69 8.69 -0.09
C ARG A 326 6.63 9.78 -0.21
N ILE A 327 5.55 9.49 -0.93
CA ILE A 327 4.39 10.34 -1.07
C ILE A 327 3.33 9.78 -0.13
N GLN A 328 2.77 10.61 0.72
CA GLN A 328 1.76 10.20 1.67
C GLN A 328 0.49 11.00 1.45
N VAL A 329 -0.64 10.30 1.31
CA VAL A 329 -1.97 10.89 1.14
C VAL A 329 -2.63 10.92 2.52
N TYR A 330 -3.06 12.11 2.96
CA TYR A 330 -3.78 12.27 4.21
C TYR A 330 -5.16 11.62 4.13
N ASN A 331 -5.64 11.16 5.27
CA ASN A 331 -6.96 10.58 5.45
C ASN A 331 -7.87 11.53 6.21
N LYS A 332 -9.16 11.20 6.34
CA LYS A 332 -10.16 12.05 7.01
C LYS A 332 -11.09 11.19 7.87
N LEU A 333 -11.31 11.59 9.11
CA LEU A 333 -12.37 11.00 9.92
C LEU A 333 -13.75 11.41 9.37
N ILE A 334 -14.61 10.42 9.16
CA ILE A 334 -16.02 10.57 8.77
C ILE A 334 -16.88 10.16 9.96
N GLU A 335 -17.49 11.14 10.57
CA GLU A 335 -18.42 10.93 11.67
C GLU A 335 -19.77 10.44 11.15
N ARG A 336 -20.28 9.34 11.73
CA ARG A 336 -21.61 8.79 11.49
C ARG A 336 -22.30 8.42 12.80
N GLY A 337 -23.13 7.41 12.79
CA GLY A 337 -23.99 7.05 13.93
C GLY A 337 -23.39 6.08 14.95
N SER A 338 -22.18 5.55 14.75
CA SER A 338 -21.62 4.50 15.60
C SER A 338 -20.81 4.99 16.79
N VAL A 339 -20.78 6.30 17.05
CA VAL A 339 -20.09 6.91 18.21
C VAL A 339 -21.03 7.84 18.96
N ALA A 340 -21.07 7.71 20.27
CA ALA A 340 -21.77 8.62 21.19
C ALA A 340 -20.93 8.80 22.47
N ARG A 341 -21.35 9.68 23.34
CA ARG A 341 -20.74 9.81 24.68
C ARG A 341 -21.04 8.55 25.50
N PRO A 342 -20.05 8.05 26.27
CA PRO A 342 -20.30 6.94 27.19
C PRO A 342 -21.38 7.29 28.18
N ARG A 343 -22.15 6.28 28.62
CA ARG A 343 -23.08 6.46 29.72
C ARG A 343 -22.32 6.79 31.01
N ALA A 344 -22.86 7.68 31.78
CA ALA A 344 -22.39 7.88 33.16
C ALA A 344 -22.56 6.54 33.91
N GLU A 345 -21.47 6.06 34.54
CA GLU A 345 -21.48 4.91 35.42
C GLU A 345 -22.35 5.14 36.64
#